data_1bdb5c36d081f59e85028d7fe684b116
#
_entry.id   1bdb5c36d081f59e85028d7fe684b116
#
_cell.length_a   1.000
_cell.length_b   1.000
_cell.length_c   1.000
_cell.angle_alpha   90.00
_cell.angle_beta   90.00
_cell.angle_gamma   90.00
#
_symmetry.space_group_name_H-M   'P 1'
#
loop_
_entity.id
_entity.type
_entity.pdbx_description
1 polymer ?
#
loop_
_entity_poly.entity_id
_entity_poly.type
_entity_poly.pdbx_seq_one_letter_code
_entity_poly.pdbx_strand_id
1 'polypeptide(L)'
;MKKLVLTLFTVALAAGSTLAQVDKALVEVQKKAIFEAVIKSDEAVKKSPTKPKPWLERAVAYLDLASFPDSTVALKDADASFKALEFIAEAVKLDTKDGKKGATAKEAEVLLTGREKAYWALMNMGVIKYQGKNYASSYKYMSKAAELSPNDTTSAMYTGVVAQLCQKDAEAKVAYEHYLKIGGKDMAIMYGLSQIYKVAKEEDKSLAIIDQAMVVYPANKDLKNEKFNMLIAFNRIDQAIAQLKITLDKDPKDAMSWLNLGLLFENKVSGVNDEARKIQEKTFKVNDGKRKVAAQKDQVDLFSDELKRTKAKLKATPPAKQGPIKAQITKLESTLVEYNAALNDIKADLTKAESEVGDVAANTAKLAELNAKIAEYRKDLPMYYTKSLEADENYYDALYQLGAYYYNEGVEIKKKVDNMDMDTYKKEGKAVEASVSAKYEQALPYFEKAFKNKKEEDLKEVLKQIYKALKLDAKLAELN
;
A
#
# COMPACT_ATOMS: atom_id res chain seq x y z
N MET A 1 10.67 -11.04 -2.36
CA MET A 1 9.95 -11.63 -3.49
C MET A 1 10.80 -12.58 -4.35
N LYS A 2 11.92 -12.16 -4.97
CA LYS A 2 12.77 -13.07 -5.76
C LYS A 2 13.28 -14.33 -5.04
N LYS A 3 13.49 -14.28 -3.70
CA LYS A 3 13.96 -15.42 -2.90
C LYS A 3 12.87 -16.45 -2.59
N LEU A 4 11.59 -16.05 -2.51
CA LEU A 4 10.48 -16.98 -2.20
C LEU A 4 10.13 -17.87 -3.41
N VAL A 5 10.17 -17.30 -4.61
CA VAL A 5 9.91 -18.05 -5.87
C VAL A 5 11.03 -19.08 -6.13
N LEU A 6 12.26 -18.78 -5.72
CA LEU A 6 13.39 -19.70 -5.91
C LEU A 6 13.29 -20.97 -5.05
N THR A 7 12.65 -20.87 -3.85
CA THR A 7 12.52 -22.00 -2.91
C THR A 7 11.47 -23.02 -3.38
N LEU A 8 10.45 -22.60 -4.11
CA LEU A 8 9.42 -23.49 -4.65
C LEU A 8 9.93 -24.47 -5.72
N PHE A 9 10.87 -24.03 -6.55
CA PHE A 9 11.47 -24.90 -7.58
C PHE A 9 12.44 -25.94 -7.02
N THR A 10 13.09 -25.64 -5.89
CA THR A 10 14.06 -26.57 -5.26
C THR A 10 13.39 -27.74 -4.56
N VAL A 11 12.17 -27.60 -4.06
CA VAL A 11 11.44 -28.68 -3.35
C VAL A 11 10.90 -29.73 -4.34
N ALA A 12 10.44 -29.34 -5.52
CA ALA A 12 9.98 -30.28 -6.54
C ALA A 12 11.14 -31.12 -7.16
N LEU A 13 12.35 -30.55 -7.19
CA LEU A 13 13.57 -31.26 -7.64
C LEU A 13 14.19 -32.15 -6.55
N ALA A 14 14.00 -31.82 -5.26
CA ALA A 14 14.51 -32.63 -4.16
C ALA A 14 13.80 -34.00 -4.02
N ALA A 15 12.52 -34.09 -4.47
CA ALA A 15 11.82 -35.37 -4.53
C ALA A 15 12.38 -36.32 -5.63
N GLY A 16 13.16 -35.79 -6.58
CA GLY A 16 13.84 -36.58 -7.62
C GLY A 16 15.29 -36.96 -7.29
N SER A 17 15.83 -36.44 -6.19
CA SER A 17 17.27 -36.63 -5.88
C SER A 17 17.63 -37.88 -5.05
N THR A 18 16.67 -38.77 -4.81
CA THR A 18 16.96 -40.13 -4.31
C THR A 18 17.06 -41.16 -5.44
N LEU A 19 17.39 -40.70 -6.65
CA LEU A 19 17.87 -41.60 -7.67
C LEU A 19 19.30 -42.02 -7.28
N ALA A 20 19.43 -43.28 -6.83
CA ALA A 20 20.64 -44.05 -6.78
C ALA A 20 21.52 -43.69 -8.01
N GLN A 21 22.85 -43.75 -7.85
CA GLN A 21 23.81 -43.63 -8.94
C GLN A 21 23.27 -44.33 -10.19
N VAL A 22 22.63 -43.56 -11.07
CA VAL A 22 22.21 -44.08 -12.39
C VAL A 22 23.52 -44.42 -13.12
N ASP A 23 23.66 -45.67 -13.46
CA ASP A 23 24.83 -46.12 -14.20
C ASP A 23 24.99 -45.27 -15.47
N LYS A 24 26.07 -44.51 -15.57
CA LYS A 24 26.34 -43.64 -16.71
C LYS A 24 26.25 -44.40 -18.03
N ALA A 25 26.62 -45.68 -18.04
CA ALA A 25 26.51 -46.55 -19.21
C ALA A 25 25.04 -46.76 -19.62
N LEU A 26 24.13 -46.93 -18.66
CA LEU A 26 22.71 -47.08 -18.94
C LEU A 26 22.10 -45.80 -19.55
N VAL A 27 22.47 -44.62 -19.02
CA VAL A 27 22.03 -43.34 -19.56
C VAL A 27 22.50 -43.15 -21.01
N GLU A 28 23.74 -43.49 -21.32
CA GLU A 28 24.26 -43.39 -22.70
C GLU A 28 23.54 -44.36 -23.65
N VAL A 29 23.22 -45.60 -23.20
CA VAL A 29 22.40 -46.54 -23.98
C VAL A 29 21.01 -45.97 -24.26
N GLN A 30 20.36 -45.35 -23.25
CA GLN A 30 19.03 -44.72 -23.44
C GLN A 30 19.10 -43.53 -24.40
N LYS A 31 20.08 -42.66 -24.30
CA LYS A 31 20.32 -41.56 -25.26
C LYS A 31 20.41 -42.07 -26.69
N LYS A 32 21.22 -43.09 -26.92
CA LYS A 32 21.41 -43.70 -28.25
C LYS A 32 20.08 -44.26 -28.78
N ALA A 33 19.35 -45.00 -27.95
CA ALA A 33 18.07 -45.59 -28.31
C ALA A 33 17.03 -44.54 -28.71
N ILE A 34 16.94 -43.39 -27.98
CA ILE A 34 16.03 -42.29 -28.31
C ILE A 34 16.37 -41.65 -29.66
N PHE A 35 17.66 -41.36 -29.92
CA PHE A 35 18.07 -40.80 -31.21
C PHE A 35 17.79 -41.74 -32.37
N GLU A 36 18.05 -43.04 -32.19
CA GLU A 36 17.73 -44.06 -33.20
C GLU A 36 16.24 -44.17 -33.46
N ALA A 37 15.39 -44.06 -32.38
CA ALA A 37 13.94 -44.09 -32.50
C ALA A 37 13.41 -42.86 -33.31
N VAL A 38 13.95 -41.68 -33.06
CA VAL A 38 13.62 -40.47 -33.84
C VAL A 38 13.96 -40.65 -35.30
N ILE A 39 15.19 -41.10 -35.62
CA ILE A 39 15.62 -41.31 -37.03
C ILE A 39 14.75 -42.34 -37.72
N LYS A 40 14.50 -43.50 -37.09
CA LYS A 40 13.68 -44.58 -37.67
C LYS A 40 12.23 -44.12 -37.91
N SER A 41 11.67 -43.36 -36.97
CA SER A 41 10.30 -42.86 -37.09
C SER A 41 10.17 -41.84 -38.21
N ASP A 42 11.16 -40.96 -38.39
CA ASP A 42 11.20 -39.99 -39.51
C ASP A 42 11.29 -40.72 -40.88
N GLU A 43 12.10 -41.77 -40.97
CA GLU A 43 12.17 -42.59 -42.20
C GLU A 43 10.86 -43.35 -42.45
N ALA A 44 10.20 -43.88 -41.40
CA ALA A 44 8.93 -44.59 -41.54
C ALA A 44 7.83 -43.71 -42.10
N VAL A 45 7.72 -42.47 -41.65
CA VAL A 45 6.78 -41.48 -42.20
C VAL A 45 7.09 -41.13 -43.62
N LYS A 46 8.40 -40.95 -44.00
CA LYS A 46 8.80 -40.69 -45.39
C LYS A 46 8.39 -41.84 -46.33
N LYS A 47 8.49 -43.09 -45.85
CA LYS A 47 8.14 -44.30 -46.64
C LYS A 47 6.62 -44.52 -46.72
N SER A 48 5.86 -44.08 -45.75
CA SER A 48 4.42 -44.34 -45.66
C SER A 48 3.63 -43.12 -45.08
N PRO A 49 3.62 -41.98 -45.76
CA PRO A 49 3.10 -40.74 -45.20
C PRO A 49 1.56 -40.74 -45.04
N THR A 50 0.87 -41.64 -45.71
CA THR A 50 -0.61 -41.77 -45.66
C THR A 50 -1.08 -42.80 -44.62
N LYS A 51 -0.16 -43.50 -43.95
CA LYS A 51 -0.51 -44.47 -42.93
C LYS A 51 -0.46 -43.84 -41.52
N PRO A 52 -1.46 -44.06 -40.65
CA PRO A 52 -1.52 -43.40 -39.34
C PRO A 52 -0.44 -43.91 -38.36
N LYS A 53 -0.10 -45.20 -38.37
CA LYS A 53 0.82 -45.83 -37.42
C LYS A 53 2.22 -45.21 -37.43
N PRO A 54 2.89 -44.96 -38.56
CA PRO A 54 4.17 -44.26 -38.62
C PRO A 54 4.14 -42.87 -37.93
N TRP A 55 3.06 -42.13 -38.10
CA TRP A 55 2.91 -40.83 -37.42
C TRP A 55 2.77 -40.95 -35.89
N LEU A 56 2.04 -41.95 -35.41
CA LEU A 56 1.97 -42.26 -33.98
C LEU A 56 3.32 -42.63 -33.41
N GLU A 57 4.08 -43.53 -34.06
CA GLU A 57 5.41 -43.94 -33.67
C GLU A 57 6.37 -42.73 -33.64
N ARG A 58 6.28 -41.84 -34.60
CA ARG A 58 7.03 -40.57 -34.66
C ARG A 58 6.66 -39.67 -33.51
N ALA A 59 5.40 -39.51 -33.19
CA ALA A 59 4.93 -38.73 -32.03
C ALA A 59 5.53 -39.26 -30.75
N VAL A 60 5.47 -40.57 -30.52
CA VAL A 60 6.06 -41.22 -29.32
C VAL A 60 7.56 -40.97 -29.21
N ALA A 61 8.31 -41.14 -30.29
CA ALA A 61 9.75 -40.91 -30.30
C ALA A 61 10.14 -39.46 -29.95
N TYR A 62 9.37 -38.47 -30.46
CA TYR A 62 9.57 -37.05 -30.16
C TYR A 62 9.16 -36.66 -28.76
N LEU A 63 8.09 -37.28 -28.20
CA LEU A 63 7.74 -37.11 -26.80
C LEU A 63 8.80 -37.69 -25.85
N ASP A 64 9.35 -38.89 -26.19
CA ASP A 64 10.43 -39.50 -25.39
C ASP A 64 11.70 -38.65 -25.42
N LEU A 65 12.04 -38.05 -26.57
CA LEU A 65 13.15 -37.08 -26.69
C LEU A 65 12.91 -35.84 -25.79
N ALA A 66 11.73 -35.24 -25.89
CA ALA A 66 11.41 -34.02 -25.11
C ALA A 66 11.26 -34.29 -23.60
N SER A 67 10.89 -35.52 -23.21
CA SER A 67 10.74 -35.92 -21.81
C SER A 67 12.07 -36.36 -21.16
N PHE A 68 13.16 -36.45 -21.93
CA PHE A 68 14.43 -36.96 -21.38
C PHE A 68 14.97 -36.02 -20.30
N PRO A 69 15.41 -36.56 -19.13
CA PRO A 69 15.81 -35.69 -18.01
C PRO A 69 17.07 -34.87 -18.27
N ASP A 70 17.99 -35.38 -19.14
CA ASP A 70 19.18 -34.63 -19.52
C ASP A 70 18.83 -33.56 -20.55
N SER A 71 18.93 -32.30 -20.14
CA SER A 71 18.60 -31.13 -20.97
C SER A 71 19.42 -31.10 -22.29
N THR A 72 20.63 -31.65 -22.32
CA THR A 72 21.45 -31.69 -23.55
C THR A 72 20.85 -32.61 -24.60
N VAL A 73 20.11 -33.62 -24.19
CA VAL A 73 19.34 -34.52 -25.07
C VAL A 73 18.01 -33.90 -25.49
N ALA A 74 17.21 -33.47 -24.50
CA ALA A 74 15.91 -32.85 -24.78
C ALA A 74 16.01 -31.61 -25.69
N LEU A 75 17.07 -30.81 -25.55
CA LEU A 75 17.34 -29.63 -26.37
C LEU A 75 17.92 -29.92 -27.76
N LYS A 76 18.18 -31.18 -28.13
CA LYS A 76 18.56 -31.51 -29.54
C LYS A 76 17.48 -31.10 -30.53
N ASP A 77 16.21 -31.18 -30.12
CA ASP A 77 15.10 -30.54 -30.81
C ASP A 77 14.22 -29.81 -29.78
N ALA A 78 14.46 -28.53 -29.67
CA ALA A 78 13.70 -27.69 -28.69
C ALA A 78 12.19 -27.72 -28.92
N ASP A 79 11.71 -27.96 -30.13
CA ASP A 79 10.29 -28.00 -30.47
C ASP A 79 9.71 -29.43 -30.50
N ALA A 80 10.50 -30.45 -30.08
CA ALA A 80 10.09 -31.85 -30.17
C ALA A 80 8.71 -32.14 -29.60
N SER A 81 8.38 -31.59 -28.41
CA SER A 81 7.05 -31.78 -27.80
C SER A 81 5.91 -31.16 -28.62
N PHE A 82 6.10 -30.00 -29.22
CA PHE A 82 5.09 -29.38 -30.10
C PHE A 82 4.95 -30.12 -31.44
N LYS A 83 6.07 -30.52 -32.03
CA LYS A 83 6.05 -31.37 -33.24
C LYS A 83 5.32 -32.69 -32.97
N ALA A 84 5.52 -33.27 -31.82
CA ALA A 84 4.82 -34.49 -31.43
C ALA A 84 3.28 -34.27 -31.38
N LEU A 85 2.81 -33.12 -30.89
CA LEU A 85 1.38 -32.78 -30.90
C LEU A 85 0.84 -32.72 -32.33
N GLU A 86 1.61 -32.16 -33.27
CA GLU A 86 1.26 -32.14 -34.71
C GLU A 86 1.21 -33.55 -35.30
N PHE A 87 2.16 -34.42 -34.95
CA PHE A 87 2.20 -35.81 -35.41
C PHE A 87 1.04 -36.64 -34.85
N ILE A 88 0.64 -36.40 -33.59
CA ILE A 88 -0.58 -36.99 -33.00
C ILE A 88 -1.80 -36.56 -33.79
N ALA A 89 -1.93 -35.27 -34.11
CA ALA A 89 -3.05 -34.76 -34.86
C ALA A 89 -3.12 -35.39 -36.27
N GLU A 90 -2.01 -35.57 -36.98
CA GLU A 90 -1.96 -36.19 -38.28
C GLU A 90 -2.30 -37.72 -38.18
N ALA A 91 -1.79 -38.42 -37.15
CA ALA A 91 -2.16 -39.82 -36.94
C ALA A 91 -3.68 -40.00 -36.70
N VAL A 92 -4.29 -39.10 -35.92
CA VAL A 92 -5.75 -39.09 -35.65
C VAL A 92 -6.52 -38.82 -36.93
N LYS A 93 -6.10 -37.81 -37.70
CA LYS A 93 -6.73 -37.43 -38.97
C LYS A 93 -6.73 -38.59 -39.99
N LEU A 94 -5.58 -39.27 -40.16
CA LEU A 94 -5.41 -40.36 -41.11
C LEU A 94 -6.20 -41.64 -40.72
N ASP A 95 -6.49 -41.84 -39.41
CA ASP A 95 -7.23 -42.98 -38.89
C ASP A 95 -8.68 -42.65 -38.48
N THR A 96 -9.22 -41.50 -38.96
CA THR A 96 -10.60 -41.11 -38.73
C THR A 96 -11.36 -41.13 -40.09
N LYS A 97 -12.36 -42.00 -40.24
CA LYS A 97 -13.23 -42.11 -41.40
C LYS A 97 -14.68 -41.91 -41.02
N ASP A 98 -15.39 -41.06 -41.70
CA ASP A 98 -16.80 -40.75 -41.43
C ASP A 98 -17.09 -40.45 -39.93
N GLY A 99 -16.18 -39.73 -39.29
CA GLY A 99 -16.25 -39.37 -37.90
C GLY A 99 -15.94 -40.52 -36.90
N LYS A 100 -15.62 -41.72 -37.39
CA LYS A 100 -15.23 -42.87 -36.60
C LYS A 100 -13.72 -43.02 -36.51
N LYS A 101 -13.19 -43.01 -35.27
CA LYS A 101 -11.76 -43.17 -34.99
C LYS A 101 -11.36 -44.64 -34.97
N GLY A 102 -10.33 -44.99 -35.71
CA GLY A 102 -9.69 -46.32 -35.68
C GLY A 102 -8.84 -46.53 -34.42
N ALA A 103 -8.16 -47.64 -34.35
CA ALA A 103 -7.35 -48.04 -33.17
C ALA A 103 -6.16 -47.07 -32.97
N THR A 104 -5.45 -46.70 -34.04
CA THR A 104 -4.30 -45.82 -33.99
C THR A 104 -4.71 -44.40 -33.57
N ALA A 105 -5.84 -43.90 -34.02
CA ALA A 105 -6.36 -42.60 -33.62
C ALA A 105 -6.67 -42.56 -32.11
N LYS A 106 -7.31 -43.60 -31.61
CA LYS A 106 -7.60 -43.73 -30.18
C LYS A 106 -6.35 -43.82 -29.32
N GLU A 107 -5.34 -44.60 -29.74
CA GLU A 107 -4.05 -44.71 -29.09
C GLU A 107 -3.30 -43.35 -29.09
N ALA A 108 -3.34 -42.64 -30.20
CA ALA A 108 -2.73 -41.32 -30.34
C ALA A 108 -3.38 -40.29 -29.39
N GLU A 109 -4.71 -40.31 -29.20
CA GLU A 109 -5.41 -39.42 -28.30
C GLU A 109 -5.11 -39.70 -26.83
N VAL A 110 -4.83 -40.94 -26.44
CA VAL A 110 -4.42 -41.28 -25.08
C VAL A 110 -3.17 -40.50 -24.68
N LEU A 111 -2.23 -40.25 -25.63
CA LEU A 111 -1.01 -39.51 -25.35
C LEU A 111 -1.27 -38.04 -24.93
N LEU A 112 -2.45 -37.50 -25.26
CA LEU A 112 -2.88 -36.14 -24.93
C LEU A 112 -3.73 -36.06 -23.65
N THR A 113 -4.10 -37.21 -23.07
CA THR A 113 -5.09 -37.25 -22.01
C THR A 113 -4.46 -37.07 -20.62
N GLY A 114 -4.85 -36.04 -19.90
CA GLY A 114 -4.39 -35.83 -18.52
C GLY A 114 -2.88 -35.71 -18.40
N ARG A 115 -2.27 -36.49 -17.51
CA ARG A 115 -0.83 -36.47 -17.24
C ARG A 115 -0.04 -37.55 -18.00
N GLU A 116 -0.44 -37.84 -19.24
CA GLU A 116 0.25 -38.80 -20.09
C GLU A 116 1.50 -38.20 -20.76
N LYS A 117 2.09 -38.91 -21.73
CA LYS A 117 3.41 -38.58 -22.29
C LYS A 117 3.53 -37.13 -22.81
N ALA A 118 2.50 -36.61 -23.48
CA ALA A 118 2.54 -35.23 -23.98
C ALA A 118 2.63 -34.17 -22.86
N TYR A 119 1.90 -34.40 -21.76
CA TYR A 119 1.97 -33.55 -20.58
C TYR A 119 3.41 -33.51 -20.02
N TRP A 120 4.01 -34.69 -19.78
CA TRP A 120 5.34 -34.76 -19.20
C TRP A 120 6.43 -34.17 -20.12
N ALA A 121 6.31 -34.38 -21.44
CA ALA A 121 7.23 -33.78 -22.41
C ALA A 121 7.17 -32.25 -22.38
N LEU A 122 5.96 -31.68 -22.32
CA LEU A 122 5.76 -30.24 -22.22
C LEU A 122 6.26 -29.69 -20.87
N MET A 123 5.94 -30.37 -19.76
CA MET A 123 6.41 -29.94 -18.43
C MET A 123 7.93 -29.98 -18.34
N ASN A 124 8.58 -31.04 -18.82
CA ASN A 124 10.04 -31.14 -18.81
C ASN A 124 10.69 -30.00 -19.61
N MET A 125 10.21 -29.75 -20.84
CA MET A 125 10.70 -28.64 -21.65
C MET A 125 10.46 -27.29 -20.98
N GLY A 126 9.30 -27.12 -20.35
CA GLY A 126 8.98 -25.92 -19.57
C GLY A 126 9.98 -25.68 -18.42
N VAL A 127 10.34 -26.73 -17.68
CA VAL A 127 11.34 -26.66 -16.60
C VAL A 127 12.73 -26.36 -17.13
N ILE A 128 13.16 -27.02 -18.23
CA ILE A 128 14.45 -26.75 -18.86
C ILE A 128 14.56 -25.27 -19.29
N LYS A 129 13.49 -24.73 -19.92
CA LYS A 129 13.47 -23.32 -20.34
C LYS A 129 13.45 -22.37 -19.13
N TYR A 130 12.76 -22.74 -18.06
CA TYR A 130 12.77 -21.98 -16.81
C TYR A 130 14.18 -21.90 -16.21
N GLN A 131 14.88 -23.06 -16.10
CA GLN A 131 16.26 -23.12 -15.58
C GLN A 131 17.22 -22.30 -16.43
N GLY A 132 17.01 -22.29 -17.75
CA GLY A 132 17.73 -21.43 -18.69
C GLY A 132 17.29 -19.96 -18.68
N LYS A 133 16.41 -19.55 -17.77
CA LYS A 133 15.84 -18.19 -17.65
C LYS A 133 15.09 -17.70 -18.90
N ASN A 134 14.73 -18.61 -19.79
CA ASN A 134 13.86 -18.31 -20.95
C ASN A 134 12.39 -18.47 -20.52
N TYR A 135 11.91 -17.53 -19.71
CA TYR A 135 10.57 -17.58 -19.12
C TYR A 135 9.45 -17.54 -20.18
N ALA A 136 9.64 -16.80 -21.26
CA ALA A 136 8.66 -16.74 -22.34
C ALA A 136 8.42 -18.10 -22.99
N SER A 137 9.52 -18.84 -23.31
CA SER A 137 9.40 -20.21 -23.83
C SER A 137 8.84 -21.15 -22.76
N SER A 138 9.30 -21.03 -21.50
CA SER A 138 8.79 -21.83 -20.37
C SER A 138 7.26 -21.69 -20.24
N TYR A 139 6.75 -20.46 -20.31
CA TYR A 139 5.31 -20.19 -20.28
C TYR A 139 4.56 -20.90 -21.40
N LYS A 140 5.09 -20.87 -22.65
CA LYS A 140 4.49 -21.55 -23.80
C LYS A 140 4.31 -23.05 -23.56
N TYR A 141 5.32 -23.72 -22.98
CA TYR A 141 5.27 -25.15 -22.70
C TYR A 141 4.35 -25.48 -21.52
N MET A 142 4.44 -24.75 -20.41
CA MET A 142 3.66 -25.00 -19.20
C MET A 142 2.18 -24.71 -19.37
N SER A 143 1.84 -23.63 -20.10
CA SER A 143 0.44 -23.33 -20.45
C SER A 143 -0.18 -24.42 -21.32
N LYS A 144 0.59 -24.96 -22.28
CA LYS A 144 0.13 -26.08 -23.11
C LYS A 144 -0.06 -27.37 -22.32
N ALA A 145 0.80 -27.64 -21.34
CA ALA A 145 0.61 -28.77 -20.42
C ALA A 145 -0.66 -28.60 -19.56
N ALA A 146 -0.93 -27.38 -19.08
CA ALA A 146 -2.14 -27.08 -18.32
C ALA A 146 -3.42 -27.25 -19.17
N GLU A 147 -3.39 -26.91 -20.47
CA GLU A 147 -4.50 -27.19 -21.40
C GLU A 147 -4.79 -28.69 -21.53
N LEU A 148 -3.76 -29.54 -21.56
CA LEU A 148 -3.91 -31.01 -21.64
C LEU A 148 -4.44 -31.62 -20.35
N SER A 149 -4.13 -31.02 -19.22
CA SER A 149 -4.52 -31.49 -17.89
C SER A 149 -5.15 -30.37 -17.06
N PRO A 150 -6.40 -29.97 -17.37
CA PRO A 150 -7.03 -28.79 -16.75
C PRO A 150 -7.23 -28.88 -15.24
N ASN A 151 -7.28 -30.09 -14.68
CA ASN A 151 -7.47 -30.32 -13.24
C ASN A 151 -6.15 -30.58 -12.50
N ASP A 152 -5.03 -30.36 -13.17
CA ASP A 152 -3.71 -30.55 -12.57
C ASP A 152 -3.21 -29.25 -11.92
N THR A 153 -3.11 -29.26 -10.58
CA THR A 153 -2.62 -28.12 -9.82
C THR A 153 -1.17 -27.77 -10.13
N THR A 154 -0.34 -28.74 -10.51
CA THR A 154 1.09 -28.55 -10.80
C THR A 154 1.28 -27.67 -12.02
N SER A 155 0.66 -28.02 -13.14
CA SER A 155 0.77 -27.23 -14.37
C SER A 155 0.11 -25.86 -14.24
N ALA A 156 -1.04 -25.76 -13.57
CA ALA A 156 -1.70 -24.49 -13.29
C ALA A 156 -0.81 -23.55 -12.45
N MET A 157 -0.20 -24.09 -11.38
CA MET A 157 0.73 -23.34 -10.53
C MET A 157 1.92 -22.80 -11.31
N TYR A 158 2.62 -23.68 -12.03
CA TYR A 158 3.82 -23.27 -12.77
C TYR A 158 3.50 -22.33 -13.94
N THR A 159 2.37 -22.51 -14.59
CA THR A 159 1.91 -21.56 -15.63
C THR A 159 1.77 -20.16 -15.05
N GLY A 160 1.13 -20.02 -13.89
CA GLY A 160 0.97 -18.73 -13.22
C GLY A 160 2.31 -18.13 -12.79
N VAL A 161 3.19 -18.93 -12.17
CA VAL A 161 4.52 -18.47 -11.73
C VAL A 161 5.35 -17.94 -12.91
N VAL A 162 5.37 -18.69 -14.01
CA VAL A 162 6.17 -18.30 -15.18
C VAL A 162 5.54 -17.10 -15.90
N ALA A 163 4.19 -17.01 -15.97
CA ALA A 163 3.51 -15.85 -16.48
C ALA A 163 3.90 -14.57 -15.70
N GLN A 164 3.92 -14.65 -14.36
CA GLN A 164 4.34 -13.52 -13.52
C GLN A 164 5.81 -13.14 -13.75
N LEU A 165 6.72 -14.12 -13.94
CA LEU A 165 8.12 -13.86 -14.28
C LEU A 165 8.27 -13.20 -15.66
N CYS A 166 7.33 -13.43 -16.56
CA CYS A 166 7.23 -12.74 -17.86
C CYS A 166 6.55 -11.38 -17.81
N GLN A 167 6.14 -10.91 -16.60
CA GLN A 167 5.35 -9.69 -16.43
C GLN A 167 3.97 -9.75 -17.13
N LYS A 168 3.43 -10.96 -17.26
CA LYS A 168 2.10 -11.24 -17.80
C LYS A 168 1.10 -11.41 -16.67
N ASP A 169 0.81 -10.31 -15.97
CA ASP A 169 0.01 -10.34 -14.74
C ASP A 169 -1.44 -10.80 -14.99
N ALA A 170 -1.99 -10.51 -16.15
CA ALA A 170 -3.33 -10.96 -16.53
C ALA A 170 -3.41 -12.49 -16.68
N GLU A 171 -2.44 -13.09 -17.36
CA GLU A 171 -2.33 -14.53 -17.53
C GLU A 171 -1.95 -15.23 -16.22
N ALA A 172 -1.07 -14.62 -15.41
CA ALA A 172 -0.74 -15.12 -14.08
C ALA A 172 -1.97 -15.16 -13.17
N LYS A 173 -2.79 -14.10 -13.18
CA LYS A 173 -4.05 -14.02 -12.46
C LYS A 173 -4.99 -15.18 -12.83
N VAL A 174 -5.22 -15.39 -14.12
CA VAL A 174 -6.10 -16.47 -14.61
C VAL A 174 -5.58 -17.85 -14.16
N ALA A 175 -4.28 -18.09 -14.27
CA ALA A 175 -3.68 -19.36 -13.87
C ALA A 175 -3.75 -19.59 -12.36
N TYR A 176 -3.54 -18.57 -11.54
CA TYR A 176 -3.63 -18.65 -10.07
C TYR A 176 -5.08 -18.80 -9.59
N GLU A 177 -6.04 -18.08 -10.19
CA GLU A 177 -7.47 -18.27 -9.92
C GLU A 177 -7.89 -19.71 -10.25
N HIS A 178 -7.45 -20.22 -11.39
CA HIS A 178 -7.70 -21.61 -11.78
C HIS A 178 -7.07 -22.60 -10.81
N TYR A 179 -5.82 -22.39 -10.42
CA TYR A 179 -5.11 -23.20 -9.43
C TYR A 179 -5.89 -23.32 -8.11
N LEU A 180 -6.40 -22.21 -7.58
CA LEU A 180 -7.20 -22.22 -6.35
C LEU A 180 -8.54 -22.92 -6.56
N LYS A 181 -9.20 -22.71 -7.71
CA LYS A 181 -10.48 -23.33 -8.07
C LYS A 181 -10.41 -24.85 -8.11
N ILE A 182 -9.30 -25.41 -8.58
CA ILE A 182 -9.09 -26.87 -8.64
C ILE A 182 -8.47 -27.46 -7.36
N GLY A 183 -8.48 -26.70 -6.26
CA GLY A 183 -8.09 -27.15 -4.94
C GLY A 183 -6.64 -26.91 -4.55
N GLY A 184 -5.90 -26.11 -5.29
CA GLY A 184 -4.56 -25.69 -4.93
C GLY A 184 -4.57 -24.83 -3.66
N LYS A 185 -3.53 -24.98 -2.81
CA LYS A 185 -3.50 -24.33 -1.49
C LYS A 185 -2.14 -23.69 -1.16
N ASP A 186 -1.24 -23.58 -2.13
CA ASP A 186 0.10 -23.05 -1.87
C ASP A 186 0.05 -21.58 -1.43
N MET A 187 0.73 -21.28 -0.33
CA MET A 187 0.72 -19.94 0.28
C MET A 187 1.34 -18.88 -0.62
N ALA A 188 2.42 -19.23 -1.34
CA ALA A 188 3.08 -18.27 -2.22
C ALA A 188 2.21 -17.90 -3.42
N ILE A 189 1.42 -18.85 -3.92
CA ILE A 189 0.46 -18.60 -5.00
C ILE A 189 -0.69 -17.71 -4.53
N MET A 190 -1.26 -17.99 -3.35
CA MET A 190 -2.28 -17.14 -2.75
C MET A 190 -1.74 -15.71 -2.54
N TYR A 191 -0.53 -15.59 -1.97
CA TYR A 191 0.11 -14.29 -1.80
C TYR A 191 0.34 -13.58 -3.14
N GLY A 192 0.87 -14.30 -4.14
CA GLY A 192 1.10 -13.76 -5.49
C GLY A 192 -0.20 -13.23 -6.13
N LEU A 193 -1.29 -13.99 -6.05
CA LEU A 193 -2.60 -13.58 -6.56
C LEU A 193 -3.14 -12.35 -5.80
N SER A 194 -2.99 -12.33 -4.48
CA SER A 194 -3.38 -11.17 -3.66
C SER A 194 -2.63 -9.90 -4.10
N GLN A 195 -1.32 -9.99 -4.36
CA GLN A 195 -0.54 -8.85 -4.84
C GLN A 195 -0.95 -8.41 -6.25
N ILE A 196 -1.30 -9.34 -7.15
CA ILE A 196 -1.85 -8.99 -8.47
C ILE A 196 -3.16 -8.21 -8.31
N TYR A 197 -4.08 -8.67 -7.47
CA TYR A 197 -5.32 -7.94 -7.18
C TYR A 197 -5.06 -6.56 -6.55
N LYS A 198 -4.09 -6.46 -5.63
CA LYS A 198 -3.69 -5.19 -5.00
C LYS A 198 -3.22 -4.16 -6.04
N VAL A 199 -2.35 -4.58 -6.97
CA VAL A 199 -1.87 -3.72 -8.07
C VAL A 199 -3.00 -3.31 -9.00
N ALA A 200 -3.94 -4.23 -9.28
CA ALA A 200 -5.13 -3.99 -10.09
C ALA A 200 -6.20 -3.13 -9.36
N LYS A 201 -5.98 -2.73 -8.11
CA LYS A 201 -6.94 -2.03 -7.23
C LYS A 201 -8.24 -2.81 -6.97
N GLU A 202 -8.20 -4.12 -7.10
CA GLU A 202 -9.28 -5.04 -6.75
C GLU A 202 -9.16 -5.41 -5.25
N GLU A 203 -9.31 -4.41 -4.37
CA GLU A 203 -8.97 -4.49 -2.94
C GLU A 203 -9.71 -5.61 -2.21
N ASP A 204 -11.03 -5.76 -2.43
CA ASP A 204 -11.82 -6.79 -1.78
C ASP A 204 -11.37 -8.20 -2.15
N LYS A 205 -11.01 -8.43 -3.42
CA LYS A 205 -10.47 -9.70 -3.86
C LYS A 205 -9.09 -9.97 -3.27
N SER A 206 -8.25 -8.93 -3.21
CA SER A 206 -6.93 -9.01 -2.59
C SER A 206 -7.02 -9.45 -1.13
N LEU A 207 -7.90 -8.83 -0.34
CA LEU A 207 -8.17 -9.19 1.06
C LEU A 207 -8.78 -10.59 1.19
N ALA A 208 -9.73 -10.95 0.33
CA ALA A 208 -10.37 -12.27 0.35
C ALA A 208 -9.38 -13.42 0.15
N ILE A 209 -8.39 -13.24 -0.73
CA ILE A 209 -7.33 -14.26 -0.93
C ILE A 209 -6.44 -14.39 0.31
N ILE A 210 -6.09 -13.27 0.97
CA ILE A 210 -5.33 -13.34 2.23
C ILE A 210 -6.17 -14.02 3.33
N ASP A 211 -7.47 -13.73 3.43
CA ASP A 211 -8.37 -14.41 4.37
C ASP A 211 -8.43 -15.91 4.10
N GLN A 212 -8.53 -16.32 2.84
CA GLN A 212 -8.46 -17.72 2.45
C GLN A 212 -7.12 -18.36 2.85
N ALA A 213 -6.00 -17.66 2.65
CA ALA A 213 -4.67 -18.12 3.07
C ALA A 213 -4.58 -18.28 4.60
N MET A 214 -5.15 -17.35 5.38
CA MET A 214 -5.21 -17.44 6.84
C MET A 214 -6.05 -18.61 7.34
N VAL A 215 -7.08 -19.02 6.61
CA VAL A 215 -7.86 -20.24 6.93
C VAL A 215 -7.02 -21.51 6.72
N VAL A 216 -6.23 -21.55 5.64
CA VAL A 216 -5.36 -22.69 5.32
C VAL A 216 -4.14 -22.73 6.25
N TYR A 217 -3.60 -21.56 6.64
CA TYR A 217 -2.39 -21.40 7.45
C TYR A 217 -2.64 -20.55 8.71
N PRO A 218 -3.48 -21.01 9.67
CA PRO A 218 -3.96 -20.20 10.80
C PRO A 218 -2.86 -19.75 11.77
N ALA A 219 -1.75 -20.51 11.84
CA ALA A 219 -0.61 -20.17 12.69
C ALA A 219 0.37 -19.18 12.05
N ASN A 220 0.19 -18.83 10.78
CA ASN A 220 1.11 -17.93 10.09
C ASN A 220 0.88 -16.47 10.50
N LYS A 221 1.85 -15.91 11.24
CA LYS A 221 1.80 -14.53 11.71
C LYS A 221 2.01 -13.51 10.57
N ASP A 222 2.78 -13.86 9.54
CA ASP A 222 3.07 -12.96 8.42
C ASP A 222 1.83 -12.65 7.59
N LEU A 223 0.91 -13.61 7.43
CA LEU A 223 -0.37 -13.38 6.76
C LEU A 223 -1.26 -12.40 7.52
N LYS A 224 -1.25 -12.46 8.85
CA LYS A 224 -2.00 -11.52 9.70
C LYS A 224 -1.43 -10.10 9.55
N ASN A 225 -0.10 -9.98 9.60
CA ASN A 225 0.58 -8.71 9.40
C ASN A 225 0.36 -8.16 7.99
N GLU A 226 0.39 -9.01 6.97
CA GLU A 226 0.11 -8.59 5.59
C GLU A 226 -1.33 -8.09 5.44
N LYS A 227 -2.32 -8.80 6.00
CA LYS A 227 -3.71 -8.33 6.01
C LYS A 227 -3.83 -6.96 6.66
N PHE A 228 -3.21 -6.78 7.83
CA PHE A 228 -3.19 -5.50 8.53
C PHE A 228 -2.59 -4.39 7.65
N ASN A 229 -1.41 -4.63 7.08
CA ASN A 229 -0.74 -3.68 6.19
C ASN A 229 -1.59 -3.33 4.95
N MET A 230 -2.29 -4.32 4.40
CA MET A 230 -3.20 -4.09 3.27
C MET A 230 -4.39 -3.22 3.66
N LEU A 231 -4.99 -3.46 4.83
CA LEU A 231 -6.10 -2.63 5.34
C LEU A 231 -5.68 -1.17 5.50
N ILE A 232 -4.46 -0.93 6.01
CA ILE A 232 -3.88 0.42 6.09
C ILE A 232 -3.66 1.01 4.70
N ALA A 233 -3.05 0.27 3.79
CA ALA A 233 -2.76 0.73 2.42
C ALA A 233 -4.04 1.07 1.63
N PHE A 234 -5.14 0.39 1.92
CA PHE A 234 -6.47 0.63 1.35
C PHE A 234 -7.30 1.66 2.11
N ASN A 235 -6.71 2.32 3.12
CA ASN A 235 -7.40 3.26 4.00
C ASN A 235 -8.65 2.68 4.71
N ARG A 236 -8.64 1.38 4.98
CA ARG A 236 -9.72 0.65 5.69
C ARG A 236 -9.46 0.62 7.19
N ILE A 237 -9.31 1.78 7.79
CA ILE A 237 -8.84 1.96 9.17
C ILE A 237 -9.76 1.25 10.18
N ASP A 238 -11.08 1.34 10.03
CA ASP A 238 -12.02 0.69 10.96
C ASP A 238 -11.92 -0.83 10.90
N GLN A 239 -11.67 -1.43 9.73
CA GLN A 239 -11.44 -2.87 9.60
C GLN A 239 -10.09 -3.28 10.21
N ALA A 240 -9.05 -2.45 10.09
CA ALA A 240 -7.77 -2.67 10.73
C ALA A 240 -7.90 -2.64 12.27
N ILE A 241 -8.64 -1.69 12.83
CA ILE A 241 -8.97 -1.62 14.26
C ILE A 241 -9.71 -2.88 14.72
N ALA A 242 -10.74 -3.30 13.98
CA ALA A 242 -11.48 -4.53 14.30
C ALA A 242 -10.57 -5.77 14.29
N GLN A 243 -9.68 -5.88 13.31
CA GLN A 243 -8.71 -6.97 13.22
C GLN A 243 -7.75 -7.00 14.42
N LEU A 244 -7.25 -5.83 14.87
CA LEU A 244 -6.38 -5.75 16.05
C LEU A 244 -7.11 -6.12 17.34
N LYS A 245 -8.36 -5.68 17.51
CA LYS A 245 -9.19 -6.05 18.66
C LYS A 245 -9.37 -7.58 18.75
N ILE A 246 -9.69 -8.25 17.62
CA ILE A 246 -9.77 -9.72 17.56
C ILE A 246 -8.43 -10.38 17.92
N THR A 247 -7.30 -9.76 17.53
CA THR A 247 -5.97 -10.28 17.88
C THR A 247 -5.71 -10.15 19.37
N LEU A 248 -6.02 -9.00 19.96
CA LEU A 248 -5.84 -8.69 21.37
C LEU A 248 -6.78 -9.49 22.29
N ASP A 249 -7.98 -9.84 21.85
CA ASP A 249 -8.88 -10.75 22.57
C ASP A 249 -8.27 -12.17 22.72
N LYS A 250 -7.45 -12.59 21.74
CA LYS A 250 -6.75 -13.89 21.75
C LYS A 250 -5.40 -13.84 22.42
N ASP A 251 -4.68 -12.76 22.29
CA ASP A 251 -3.36 -12.52 22.87
C ASP A 251 -3.27 -11.09 23.45
N PRO A 252 -3.74 -10.90 24.70
CA PRO A 252 -3.68 -9.59 25.36
C PRO A 252 -2.25 -9.09 25.64
N LYS A 253 -1.23 -9.94 25.45
CA LYS A 253 0.19 -9.61 25.65
C LYS A 253 0.92 -9.25 24.35
N ASP A 254 0.20 -9.07 23.24
CA ASP A 254 0.79 -8.62 21.99
C ASP A 254 1.04 -7.09 22.04
N ALA A 255 2.24 -6.71 22.48
CA ALA A 255 2.67 -5.31 22.60
C ALA A 255 2.52 -4.53 21.27
N MET A 256 2.86 -5.16 20.15
CA MET A 256 2.77 -4.54 18.82
C MET A 256 1.33 -4.25 18.45
N SER A 257 0.40 -5.17 18.70
CA SER A 257 -1.03 -4.95 18.39
C SER A 257 -1.61 -3.81 19.24
N TRP A 258 -1.23 -3.66 20.50
CA TRP A 258 -1.62 -2.53 21.34
C TRP A 258 -1.07 -1.19 20.79
N LEU A 259 0.23 -1.15 20.44
CA LEU A 259 0.84 0.03 19.83
C LEU A 259 0.10 0.41 18.52
N ASN A 260 -0.08 -0.56 17.63
CA ASN A 260 -0.74 -0.33 16.35
C ASN A 260 -2.17 0.17 16.52
N LEU A 261 -2.90 -0.31 17.54
CA LEU A 261 -4.23 0.19 17.86
C LEU A 261 -4.19 1.68 18.21
N GLY A 262 -3.25 2.10 19.05
CA GLY A 262 -3.03 3.52 19.36
C GLY A 262 -2.72 4.35 18.12
N LEU A 263 -1.78 3.89 17.28
CA LEU A 263 -1.40 4.59 16.05
C LEU A 263 -2.56 4.73 15.05
N LEU A 264 -3.46 3.73 14.96
CA LEU A 264 -4.66 3.85 14.11
C LEU A 264 -5.64 4.89 14.62
N PHE A 265 -5.84 4.98 15.93
CA PHE A 265 -6.65 6.04 16.52
C PHE A 265 -6.01 7.41 16.32
N GLU A 266 -4.67 7.56 16.42
CA GLU A 266 -3.98 8.80 16.06
C GLU A 266 -4.18 9.17 14.58
N ASN A 267 -4.15 8.19 13.69
CA ASN A 267 -4.44 8.42 12.27
C ASN A 267 -5.87 8.96 12.08
N LYS A 268 -6.85 8.39 12.80
CA LYS A 268 -8.24 8.93 12.81
C LYS A 268 -8.28 10.36 13.33
N VAL A 269 -7.57 10.66 14.42
CA VAL A 269 -7.45 12.02 14.95
C VAL A 269 -6.86 12.96 13.92
N SER A 270 -5.79 12.57 13.23
CA SER A 270 -5.15 13.38 12.18
C SER A 270 -6.12 13.68 11.05
N GLY A 271 -6.85 12.69 10.54
CA GLY A 271 -7.83 12.88 9.48
C GLY A 271 -8.94 13.86 9.87
N VAL A 272 -9.47 13.72 11.09
CA VAL A 272 -10.52 14.64 11.60
C VAL A 272 -9.95 16.04 11.87
N ASN A 273 -8.71 16.16 12.37
CA ASN A 273 -8.02 17.45 12.54
C ASN A 273 -7.85 18.18 11.22
N ASP A 274 -7.51 17.48 10.13
CA ASP A 274 -7.34 18.09 8.81
C ASP A 274 -8.66 18.62 8.27
N GLU A 275 -9.78 17.93 8.51
CA GLU A 275 -11.13 18.43 8.17
C GLU A 275 -11.48 19.67 9.00
N ALA A 276 -11.26 19.62 10.31
CA ALA A 276 -11.51 20.75 11.22
C ALA A 276 -10.67 21.97 10.83
N ARG A 277 -9.38 21.79 10.54
CA ARG A 277 -8.45 22.85 10.12
C ARG A 277 -8.94 23.55 8.85
N LYS A 278 -9.39 22.81 7.83
CA LYS A 278 -9.92 23.40 6.59
C LYS A 278 -11.13 24.31 6.85
N ILE A 279 -12.00 23.92 7.78
CA ILE A 279 -13.15 24.77 8.17
C ILE A 279 -12.69 25.99 8.96
N GLN A 280 -11.74 25.82 9.89
CA GLN A 280 -11.18 26.92 10.69
C GLN A 280 -10.47 27.96 9.80
N GLU A 281 -9.65 27.52 8.84
CA GLU A 281 -8.94 28.41 7.91
C GLU A 281 -9.91 29.25 7.07
N LYS A 282 -11.00 28.64 6.56
CA LYS A 282 -12.04 29.38 5.84
C LYS A 282 -12.74 30.39 6.73
N THR A 283 -13.14 29.97 7.92
CA THR A 283 -13.81 30.85 8.90
C THR A 283 -12.91 32.00 9.34
N PHE A 284 -11.60 31.73 9.53
CA PHE A 284 -10.62 32.76 9.86
C PHE A 284 -10.52 33.83 8.76
N LYS A 285 -10.49 33.45 7.48
CA LYS A 285 -10.46 34.41 6.36
C LYS A 285 -11.66 35.34 6.37
N VAL A 286 -12.86 34.85 6.66
CA VAL A 286 -14.06 35.70 6.76
C VAL A 286 -13.96 36.66 7.94
N ASN A 287 -13.56 36.19 9.12
CA ASN A 287 -13.44 37.03 10.30
C ASN A 287 -12.33 38.09 10.13
N ASP A 288 -11.20 37.73 9.54
CA ASP A 288 -10.13 38.69 9.21
C ASP A 288 -10.58 39.72 8.17
N GLY A 289 -11.32 39.29 7.13
CA GLY A 289 -11.90 40.15 6.16
C GLY A 289 -12.87 41.16 6.79
N LYS A 290 -13.77 40.74 7.69
CA LYS A 290 -14.67 41.61 8.43
C LYS A 290 -13.92 42.65 9.27
N ARG A 291 -12.88 42.24 9.96
CA ARG A 291 -12.00 43.15 10.74
C ARG A 291 -11.34 44.19 9.84
N LYS A 292 -10.79 43.76 8.68
CA LYS A 292 -10.15 44.67 7.69
C LYS A 292 -11.14 45.67 7.11
N VAL A 293 -12.38 45.23 6.77
CA VAL A 293 -13.44 46.12 6.30
C VAL A 293 -13.77 47.16 7.35
N ALA A 294 -13.92 46.78 8.64
CA ALA A 294 -14.17 47.70 9.73
C ALA A 294 -13.04 48.74 9.88
N ALA A 295 -11.80 48.28 9.97
CA ALA A 295 -10.63 49.18 10.10
C ALA A 295 -10.50 50.13 8.92
N GLN A 296 -10.69 49.68 7.69
CA GLN A 296 -10.61 50.53 6.50
C GLN A 296 -11.75 51.52 6.44
N LYS A 297 -12.98 51.12 6.89
CA LYS A 297 -14.14 52.03 6.99
C LYS A 297 -13.87 53.14 8.00
N ASP A 298 -13.31 52.83 9.16
CA ASP A 298 -12.96 53.84 10.18
C ASP A 298 -11.97 54.89 9.60
N GLN A 299 -11.03 54.50 8.75
CA GLN A 299 -10.11 55.42 8.06
C GLN A 299 -10.87 56.31 7.06
N VAL A 300 -11.79 55.73 6.27
CA VAL A 300 -12.62 56.51 5.33
C VAL A 300 -13.48 57.53 6.09
N ASP A 301 -14.10 57.15 7.18
CA ASP A 301 -14.95 58.01 8.01
C ASP A 301 -14.11 59.16 8.63
N LEU A 302 -12.90 58.89 9.15
CA LEU A 302 -11.93 59.85 9.67
C LEU A 302 -11.58 60.91 8.64
N PHE A 303 -11.15 60.52 7.45
CA PHE A 303 -10.75 61.44 6.39
C PHE A 303 -12.00 62.19 5.82
N SER A 304 -13.16 61.59 5.78
CA SER A 304 -14.38 62.24 5.37
C SER A 304 -14.77 63.38 6.32
N ASP A 305 -14.66 63.13 7.63
CA ASP A 305 -14.93 64.16 8.64
C ASP A 305 -13.91 65.29 8.63
N GLU A 306 -12.61 64.96 8.40
CA GLU A 306 -11.58 65.98 8.24
C GLU A 306 -11.83 66.82 6.99
N LEU A 307 -12.23 66.23 5.88
CA LEU A 307 -12.61 66.93 4.66
C LEU A 307 -13.79 67.88 4.90
N LYS A 308 -14.84 67.42 5.61
CA LYS A 308 -15.98 68.28 5.99
C LYS A 308 -15.54 69.50 6.81
N ARG A 309 -14.70 69.28 7.83
CA ARG A 309 -14.14 70.33 8.68
C ARG A 309 -13.30 71.32 7.88
N THR A 310 -12.42 70.82 6.98
CA THR A 310 -11.57 71.63 6.14
C THR A 310 -12.35 72.44 5.11
N LYS A 311 -13.42 71.88 4.51
CA LYS A 311 -14.37 72.60 3.64
C LYS A 311 -15.12 73.70 4.39
N ALA A 312 -15.54 73.46 5.64
CA ALA A 312 -16.18 74.49 6.49
C ALA A 312 -15.19 75.63 6.80
N LYS A 313 -13.92 75.28 7.13
CA LYS A 313 -12.86 76.27 7.35
C LYS A 313 -12.58 77.11 6.10
N LEU A 314 -12.62 76.51 4.91
CA LEU A 314 -12.46 77.25 3.64
C LEU A 314 -13.53 78.35 3.49
N LYS A 315 -14.79 78.05 3.80
CA LYS A 315 -15.90 78.99 3.71
C LYS A 315 -15.74 80.17 4.67
N ALA A 316 -15.15 79.96 5.83
CA ALA A 316 -14.89 81.00 6.85
C ALA A 316 -13.59 81.77 6.63
N THR A 317 -12.76 81.43 5.64
CA THR A 317 -11.44 82.06 5.41
C THR A 317 -11.51 83.07 4.29
N PRO A 318 -10.92 84.28 4.45
CA PRO A 318 -10.83 85.30 3.41
C PRO A 318 -10.14 84.78 2.15
N PRO A 319 -10.55 85.23 0.93
CA PRO A 319 -10.06 84.71 -0.36
C PRO A 319 -8.55 84.70 -0.52
N ALA A 320 -7.83 85.72 -0.05
CA ALA A 320 -6.38 85.82 -0.13
C ALA A 320 -5.60 84.78 0.66
N LYS A 321 -6.25 84.11 1.65
CA LYS A 321 -5.68 83.04 2.50
C LYS A 321 -6.20 81.63 2.19
N GLN A 322 -7.02 81.43 1.15
CA GLN A 322 -7.65 80.14 0.82
C GLN A 322 -6.73 79.13 0.12
N GLY A 323 -5.61 79.57 -0.51
CA GLY A 323 -4.71 78.72 -1.31
C GLY A 323 -4.30 77.42 -0.59
N PRO A 324 -3.66 77.49 0.58
CA PRO A 324 -3.23 76.31 1.33
C PRO A 324 -4.40 75.36 1.72
N ILE A 325 -5.59 75.93 2.06
CA ILE A 325 -6.76 75.15 2.45
C ILE A 325 -7.34 74.39 1.24
N LYS A 326 -7.33 75.02 0.05
CA LYS A 326 -7.74 74.35 -1.19
C LYS A 326 -6.79 73.21 -1.53
N ALA A 327 -5.48 73.41 -1.40
CA ALA A 327 -4.50 72.34 -1.60
C ALA A 327 -4.71 71.16 -0.62
N GLN A 328 -5.04 71.45 0.65
CA GLN A 328 -5.35 70.43 1.64
C GLN A 328 -6.66 69.66 1.28
N ILE A 329 -7.69 70.37 0.80
CA ILE A 329 -8.95 69.74 0.33
C ILE A 329 -8.65 68.78 -0.84
N THR A 330 -7.93 69.23 -1.85
CA THR A 330 -7.55 68.37 -3.00
C THR A 330 -6.81 67.13 -2.55
N LYS A 331 -5.88 67.26 -1.60
CA LYS A 331 -5.13 66.12 -1.05
C LYS A 331 -6.07 65.15 -0.30
N LEU A 332 -6.98 65.68 0.54
CA LEU A 332 -7.93 64.82 1.26
C LEU A 332 -8.92 64.11 0.33
N GLU A 333 -9.33 64.79 -0.75
CA GLU A 333 -10.21 64.18 -1.76
C GLU A 333 -9.50 63.07 -2.51
N SER A 334 -8.23 63.24 -2.90
CA SER A 334 -7.41 62.21 -3.51
C SER A 334 -7.21 61.00 -2.55
N THR A 335 -6.87 61.27 -1.29
CA THR A 335 -6.72 60.26 -0.26
C THR A 335 -8.03 59.47 -0.07
N LEU A 336 -9.19 60.12 -0.02
CA LEU A 336 -10.46 59.47 0.10
C LEU A 336 -10.81 58.59 -1.09
N VAL A 337 -10.42 58.96 -2.32
CA VAL A 337 -10.59 58.11 -3.50
C VAL A 337 -9.79 56.81 -3.33
N GLU A 338 -8.52 56.90 -2.92
CA GLU A 338 -7.63 55.74 -2.70
C GLU A 338 -8.16 54.83 -1.59
N TYR A 339 -8.57 55.40 -0.44
CA TYR A 339 -9.11 54.59 0.69
C TYR A 339 -10.46 53.95 0.38
N ASN A 340 -11.34 54.60 -0.41
CA ASN A 340 -12.58 54.00 -0.88
C ASN A 340 -12.34 52.88 -1.90
N ALA A 341 -11.36 53.04 -2.79
CA ALA A 341 -10.97 51.95 -3.70
C ALA A 341 -10.48 50.73 -2.91
N ALA A 342 -9.55 50.94 -1.96
CA ALA A 342 -9.07 49.86 -1.08
C ALA A 342 -10.20 49.21 -0.26
N LEU A 343 -11.18 50.02 0.24
CA LEU A 343 -12.35 49.45 0.94
C LEU A 343 -13.21 48.57 0.04
N ASN A 344 -13.36 48.93 -1.23
CA ASN A 344 -14.10 48.11 -2.19
C ASN A 344 -13.39 46.81 -2.51
N ASP A 345 -12.06 46.84 -2.67
CA ASP A 345 -11.26 45.65 -2.91
C ASP A 345 -11.36 44.68 -1.72
N ILE A 346 -11.20 45.18 -0.48
CA ILE A 346 -11.33 44.37 0.73
C ILE A 346 -12.75 43.79 0.88
N LYS A 347 -13.80 44.54 0.52
CA LYS A 347 -15.19 44.02 0.51
C LYS A 347 -15.39 42.94 -0.55
N ALA A 348 -14.79 43.07 -1.74
CA ALA A 348 -14.83 42.06 -2.77
C ALA A 348 -14.17 40.76 -2.32
N ASP A 349 -12.99 40.86 -1.68
CA ASP A 349 -12.28 39.71 -1.10
C ASP A 349 -13.09 39.07 0.03
N LEU A 350 -13.73 39.84 0.90
CA LEU A 350 -14.64 39.33 1.95
C LEU A 350 -15.80 38.59 1.34
N THR A 351 -16.48 39.17 0.33
CA THR A 351 -17.60 38.50 -0.36
C THR A 351 -17.21 37.15 -0.95
N LYS A 352 -16.02 37.11 -1.55
CA LYS A 352 -15.44 35.84 -2.07
C LYS A 352 -15.21 34.83 -0.93
N ALA A 353 -14.57 35.27 0.16
CA ALA A 353 -14.34 34.41 1.32
C ALA A 353 -15.68 33.92 1.94
N GLU A 354 -16.71 34.76 2.06
CA GLU A 354 -18.04 34.38 2.55
C GLU A 354 -18.71 33.36 1.63
N SER A 355 -18.56 33.47 0.31
CA SER A 355 -19.09 32.48 -0.63
C SER A 355 -18.38 31.11 -0.54
N GLU A 356 -17.09 31.11 -0.22
CA GLU A 356 -16.29 29.89 -0.03
C GLU A 356 -16.60 29.18 1.31
N VAL A 357 -16.99 29.92 2.32
CA VAL A 357 -17.34 29.39 3.66
C VAL A 357 -18.76 28.84 3.68
N GLY A 358 -19.68 29.45 2.96
CA GLY A 358 -21.11 29.12 3.03
C GLY A 358 -21.72 29.47 4.39
N ASP A 359 -22.51 28.55 4.95
CA ASP A 359 -23.19 28.76 6.23
C ASP A 359 -22.22 28.68 7.42
N VAL A 360 -21.94 29.82 8.05
CA VAL A 360 -21.03 29.93 9.21
C VAL A 360 -21.58 29.18 10.43
N ALA A 361 -22.92 29.17 10.63
CA ALA A 361 -23.54 28.46 11.75
C ALA A 361 -23.37 26.93 11.58
N ALA A 362 -23.63 26.45 10.37
CA ALA A 362 -23.41 25.03 10.03
C ALA A 362 -21.91 24.62 10.21
N ASN A 363 -20.97 25.47 9.80
CA ASN A 363 -19.55 25.23 10.00
C ASN A 363 -19.14 25.22 11.48
N THR A 364 -19.75 26.07 12.30
CA THR A 364 -19.51 26.09 13.75
C THR A 364 -20.02 24.81 14.41
N ALA A 365 -21.23 24.37 14.04
CA ALA A 365 -21.78 23.09 14.51
C ALA A 365 -20.90 21.89 14.07
N LYS A 366 -20.43 21.90 12.81
CA LYS A 366 -19.55 20.87 12.29
C LYS A 366 -18.20 20.83 13.01
N LEU A 367 -17.62 21.98 13.32
CA LEU A 367 -16.38 22.06 14.13
C LEU A 367 -16.59 21.48 15.53
N ALA A 368 -17.74 21.74 16.17
CA ALA A 368 -18.04 21.15 17.47
C ALA A 368 -18.15 19.62 17.38
N GLU A 369 -18.80 19.07 16.36
CA GLU A 369 -18.89 17.64 16.08
C GLU A 369 -17.49 17.03 15.88
N LEU A 370 -16.64 17.66 15.04
CA LEU A 370 -15.29 17.18 14.76
C LEU A 370 -14.41 17.20 16.01
N ASN A 371 -14.50 18.26 16.83
CA ASN A 371 -13.77 18.35 18.09
C ASN A 371 -14.21 17.26 19.10
N ALA A 372 -15.51 16.94 19.13
CA ALA A 372 -16.01 15.84 19.96
C ALA A 372 -15.45 14.48 19.50
N LYS A 373 -15.38 14.22 18.18
CA LYS A 373 -14.75 13.02 17.61
C LYS A 373 -13.26 12.94 17.93
N ILE A 374 -12.54 14.06 17.83
CA ILE A 374 -11.11 14.13 18.22
C ILE A 374 -10.94 13.75 19.68
N ALA A 375 -11.78 14.31 20.58
CA ALA A 375 -11.74 14.00 22.02
C ALA A 375 -12.03 12.50 22.27
N GLU A 376 -13.04 11.94 21.60
CA GLU A 376 -13.38 10.52 21.67
C GLU A 376 -12.20 9.64 21.26
N TYR A 377 -11.59 9.90 20.10
CA TYR A 377 -10.47 9.08 19.61
C TYR A 377 -9.21 9.23 20.44
N ARG A 378 -8.96 10.40 21.04
CA ARG A 378 -7.81 10.64 21.93
C ARG A 378 -7.94 10.01 23.30
N LYS A 379 -9.17 9.80 23.77
CA LYS A 379 -9.47 9.37 25.15
C LYS A 379 -8.70 8.11 25.57
N ASP A 380 -8.64 7.13 24.68
CA ASP A 380 -8.10 5.82 24.99
C ASP A 380 -6.62 5.64 24.55
N LEU A 381 -6.03 6.63 23.87
CA LEU A 381 -4.64 6.56 23.39
C LEU A 381 -3.63 6.21 24.50
N PRO A 382 -3.62 6.90 25.65
CA PRO A 382 -2.65 6.57 26.70
C PRO A 382 -2.85 5.15 27.25
N MET A 383 -4.08 4.65 27.29
CA MET A 383 -4.35 3.27 27.70
C MET A 383 -3.75 2.27 26.70
N TYR A 384 -3.90 2.48 25.38
CA TYR A 384 -3.34 1.57 24.38
C TYR A 384 -1.82 1.49 24.47
N TYR A 385 -1.13 2.63 24.61
CA TYR A 385 0.33 2.66 24.76
C TYR A 385 0.80 2.09 26.09
N THR A 386 0.05 2.33 27.18
CA THR A 386 0.32 1.71 28.47
C THR A 386 0.20 0.19 28.39
N LYS A 387 -0.84 -0.35 27.74
CA LYS A 387 -1.02 -1.78 27.51
C LYS A 387 0.11 -2.39 26.68
N SER A 388 0.61 -1.68 25.69
CA SER A 388 1.80 -2.07 24.96
C SER A 388 3.02 -2.19 25.87
N LEU A 389 3.22 -1.24 26.79
CA LEU A 389 4.32 -1.23 27.76
C LEU A 389 4.13 -2.25 28.90
N GLU A 390 2.90 -2.60 29.28
CA GLU A 390 2.62 -3.71 30.20
C GLU A 390 3.04 -5.06 29.59
N ALA A 391 2.94 -5.20 28.25
CA ALA A 391 3.35 -6.39 27.54
C ALA A 391 4.87 -6.44 27.23
N ASP A 392 5.48 -5.30 26.92
CA ASP A 392 6.93 -5.10 26.75
C ASP A 392 7.33 -3.72 27.27
N GLU A 393 7.84 -3.69 28.51
CA GLU A 393 8.19 -2.44 29.21
C GLU A 393 9.30 -1.62 28.55
N ASN A 394 10.08 -2.23 27.66
CA ASN A 394 11.18 -1.59 26.94
C ASN A 394 10.85 -1.31 25.47
N TYR A 395 9.59 -1.49 25.04
CA TYR A 395 9.19 -1.27 23.67
C TYR A 395 9.35 0.21 23.29
N TYR A 396 10.40 0.49 22.54
CA TYR A 396 10.83 1.86 22.20
C TYR A 396 9.69 2.72 21.64
N ASP A 397 8.98 2.20 20.62
CA ASP A 397 7.93 2.97 19.94
C ASP A 397 6.76 3.31 20.87
N ALA A 398 6.39 2.39 21.77
CA ALA A 398 5.34 2.65 22.74
C ALA A 398 5.78 3.67 23.83
N LEU A 399 7.04 3.62 24.26
CA LEU A 399 7.62 4.63 25.15
C LEU A 399 7.60 6.01 24.49
N TYR A 400 8.04 6.09 23.24
CA TYR A 400 8.04 7.33 22.48
C TYR A 400 6.63 7.89 22.33
N GLN A 401 5.66 7.08 21.90
CA GLN A 401 4.29 7.53 21.65
C GLN A 401 3.58 7.98 22.93
N LEU A 402 3.77 7.27 24.06
CA LEU A 402 3.17 7.68 25.31
C LEU A 402 3.79 8.98 25.85
N GLY A 403 5.11 9.13 25.71
CA GLY A 403 5.81 10.38 26.00
C GLY A 403 5.33 11.53 25.12
N ALA A 404 5.19 11.29 23.81
CA ALA A 404 4.70 12.26 22.85
C ALA A 404 3.24 12.67 23.12
N TYR A 405 2.40 11.73 23.52
CA TYR A 405 1.02 12.03 23.91
C TYR A 405 0.97 13.08 25.01
N TYR A 406 1.64 12.83 26.15
CA TYR A 406 1.64 13.77 27.27
C TYR A 406 2.37 15.08 26.94
N TYR A 407 3.47 15.03 26.20
CA TYR A 407 4.18 16.23 25.75
C TYR A 407 3.28 17.12 24.89
N ASN A 408 2.59 16.55 23.90
CA ASN A 408 1.67 17.28 23.05
C ASN A 408 0.48 17.88 23.80
N GLU A 409 -0.05 17.17 24.80
CA GLU A 409 -1.07 17.72 25.72
C GLU A 409 -0.53 18.98 26.41
N GLY A 410 0.71 18.95 26.91
CA GLY A 410 1.37 20.11 27.49
C GLY A 410 1.55 21.27 26.50
N VAL A 411 1.94 20.98 25.26
CA VAL A 411 2.06 21.97 24.17
C VAL A 411 0.72 22.63 23.85
N GLU A 412 -0.37 21.86 23.79
CA GLU A 412 -1.69 22.43 23.53
C GLU A 412 -2.18 23.33 24.68
N ILE A 413 -1.89 22.97 25.93
CA ILE A 413 -2.17 23.83 27.08
C ILE A 413 -1.32 25.09 27.02
N LYS A 414 -0.02 24.98 26.68
CA LYS A 414 0.89 26.10 26.55
C LYS A 414 0.44 27.14 25.52
N LYS A 415 -0.08 26.70 24.37
CA LYS A 415 -0.65 27.60 23.35
C LYS A 415 -1.76 28.49 23.91
N LYS A 416 -2.55 28.01 24.90
CA LYS A 416 -3.58 28.81 25.55
C LYS A 416 -2.96 29.92 26.40
N VAL A 417 -1.85 29.61 27.11
CA VAL A 417 -1.10 30.63 27.88
C VAL A 417 -0.52 31.70 26.97
N ASP A 418 0.13 31.27 25.88
CA ASP A 418 0.80 32.18 24.94
C ASP A 418 -0.18 33.14 24.24
N ASN A 419 -1.47 32.80 24.21
CA ASN A 419 -2.52 33.62 23.62
C ASN A 419 -3.38 34.39 24.65
N MET A 420 -3.04 34.34 25.96
CA MET A 420 -3.77 35.08 27.01
C MET A 420 -3.44 36.57 26.94
N ASP A 421 -4.46 37.39 27.14
CA ASP A 421 -4.22 38.80 27.46
C ASP A 421 -3.62 38.96 28.86
N MET A 422 -3.02 40.11 29.13
CA MET A 422 -2.27 40.35 30.36
C MET A 422 -3.14 40.23 31.62
N ASP A 423 -4.41 40.59 31.56
CA ASP A 423 -5.30 40.56 32.70
C ASP A 423 -5.79 39.14 33.04
N THR A 424 -6.05 38.35 31.99
CA THR A 424 -6.34 36.92 32.10
C THR A 424 -5.10 36.17 32.62
N TYR A 425 -3.91 36.49 32.07
CA TYR A 425 -2.68 35.85 32.51
C TYR A 425 -2.37 36.10 34.00
N LYS A 426 -2.59 37.33 34.51
CA LYS A 426 -2.43 37.64 35.95
C LYS A 426 -3.32 36.79 36.84
N LYS A 427 -4.50 36.41 36.38
CA LYS A 427 -5.48 35.62 37.19
C LYS A 427 -5.25 34.14 37.08
N GLU A 428 -4.99 33.63 35.88
CA GLU A 428 -5.04 32.19 35.57
C GLU A 428 -3.68 31.63 35.10
N GLY A 429 -2.76 32.48 34.58
CA GLY A 429 -1.53 32.07 33.91
C GLY A 429 -0.69 31.06 34.71
N LYS A 430 -0.46 31.32 35.99
CA LYS A 430 0.32 30.43 36.85
C LYS A 430 -0.29 29.03 37.03
N ALA A 431 -1.63 28.94 37.08
CA ALA A 431 -2.31 27.65 37.23
C ALA A 431 -2.22 26.85 35.90
N VAL A 432 -2.31 27.56 34.78
CA VAL A 432 -2.19 26.92 33.43
C VAL A 432 -0.74 26.50 33.19
N GLU A 433 0.28 27.31 33.55
CA GLU A 433 1.69 26.92 33.51
C GLU A 433 1.99 25.69 34.36
N ALA A 434 1.42 25.59 35.59
CA ALA A 434 1.53 24.40 36.41
C ALA A 434 0.94 23.17 35.73
N SER A 435 -0.18 23.33 35.01
CA SER A 435 -0.78 22.25 34.20
C SER A 435 0.12 21.81 33.04
N VAL A 436 0.84 22.74 32.40
CA VAL A 436 1.86 22.42 31.36
C VAL A 436 2.98 21.59 31.99
N SER A 437 3.53 22.06 33.13
CA SER A 437 4.60 21.35 33.84
C SER A 437 4.19 19.94 34.23
N ALA A 438 2.98 19.74 34.75
CA ALA A 438 2.45 18.43 35.12
C ALA A 438 2.39 17.47 33.92
N LYS A 439 2.05 17.97 32.74
CA LYS A 439 2.07 17.15 31.50
C LYS A 439 3.48 16.78 31.05
N TYR A 440 4.43 17.70 31.17
CA TYR A 440 5.83 17.42 30.88
C TYR A 440 6.46 16.44 31.90
N GLU A 441 6.09 16.53 33.16
CA GLU A 441 6.48 15.55 34.17
C GLU A 441 5.94 14.14 33.85
N GLN A 442 4.72 14.04 33.35
CA GLN A 442 4.15 12.76 32.87
C GLN A 442 4.89 12.21 31.64
N ALA A 443 5.30 13.07 30.71
CA ALA A 443 6.03 12.66 29.51
C ALA A 443 7.44 12.18 29.78
N LEU A 444 8.11 12.82 30.75
CA LEU A 444 9.54 12.72 31.01
C LEU A 444 10.05 11.28 31.20
N PRO A 445 9.48 10.43 32.10
CA PRO A 445 10.01 9.08 32.34
C PRO A 445 9.98 8.20 31.08
N TYR A 446 9.00 8.38 30.23
CA TYR A 446 8.87 7.62 28.98
C TYR A 446 9.94 8.04 27.98
N PHE A 447 10.16 9.32 27.81
CA PHE A 447 11.19 9.83 26.90
C PHE A 447 12.60 9.52 27.39
N GLU A 448 12.88 9.63 28.71
CA GLU A 448 14.17 9.24 29.27
C GLU A 448 14.45 7.74 29.05
N LYS A 449 13.45 6.87 29.25
CA LYS A 449 13.58 5.44 29.02
C LYS A 449 13.74 5.12 27.52
N ALA A 450 12.99 5.79 26.65
CA ALA A 450 13.14 5.68 25.19
C ALA A 450 14.55 6.11 24.75
N PHE A 451 15.04 7.25 25.24
CA PHE A 451 16.38 7.76 24.90
C PHE A 451 17.50 6.86 25.41
N LYS A 452 17.30 6.22 26.56
CA LYS A 452 18.24 5.20 27.05
C LYS A 452 18.33 3.99 26.13
N ASN A 453 17.20 3.56 25.56
CA ASN A 453 17.14 2.43 24.65
C ASN A 453 17.73 2.77 23.28
N LYS A 454 17.45 3.99 22.77
CA LYS A 454 17.91 4.46 21.46
C LYS A 454 18.19 5.95 21.52
N LYS A 455 19.45 6.33 21.41
CA LYS A 455 19.90 7.72 21.48
C LYS A 455 19.63 8.45 20.15
N GLU A 456 18.37 8.81 19.91
CA GLU A 456 18.00 9.60 18.74
C GLU A 456 18.14 11.10 19.00
N GLU A 457 18.69 11.84 18.05
CA GLU A 457 18.97 13.27 18.22
C GLU A 457 17.68 14.09 18.37
N ASP A 458 16.63 13.75 17.63
CA ASP A 458 15.33 14.41 17.73
C ASP A 458 14.74 14.27 19.14
N LEU A 459 14.83 13.08 19.74
CA LEU A 459 14.36 12.82 21.10
C LEU A 459 15.23 13.56 22.13
N LYS A 460 16.53 13.69 21.90
CA LYS A 460 17.44 14.51 22.72
C LYS A 460 16.98 15.97 22.78
N GLU A 461 16.61 16.53 21.65
CA GLU A 461 16.14 17.92 21.59
C GLU A 461 14.79 18.11 22.33
N VAL A 462 13.87 17.13 22.23
CA VAL A 462 12.63 17.13 23.03
C VAL A 462 12.93 17.08 24.51
N LEU A 463 13.85 16.21 24.96
CA LEU A 463 14.28 16.12 26.36
C LEU A 463 14.89 17.44 26.86
N LYS A 464 15.73 18.10 26.05
CA LYS A 464 16.27 19.43 26.40
C LYS A 464 15.17 20.46 26.60
N GLN A 465 14.12 20.46 25.77
CA GLN A 465 12.97 21.35 25.93
C GLN A 465 12.21 21.08 27.23
N ILE A 466 11.95 19.81 27.55
CA ILE A 466 11.29 19.41 28.79
C ILE A 466 12.14 19.80 30.00
N TYR A 467 13.46 19.52 30.00
CA TYR A 467 14.34 19.86 31.12
C TYR A 467 14.40 21.38 31.37
N LYS A 468 14.44 22.20 30.29
CA LYS A 468 14.34 23.67 30.40
C LYS A 468 13.01 24.10 31.00
N ALA A 469 11.90 23.54 30.54
CA ALA A 469 10.57 23.90 31.02
C ALA A 469 10.38 23.52 32.51
N LEU A 470 10.93 22.38 32.92
CA LEU A 470 10.87 21.89 34.31
C LEU A 470 12.03 22.39 35.20
N LYS A 471 12.95 23.22 34.67
CA LYS A 471 14.12 23.76 35.40
C LYS A 471 15.04 22.67 35.93
N LEU A 472 15.24 21.60 35.17
CA LEU A 472 16.10 20.46 35.50
C LEU A 472 17.53 20.68 34.94
N ASP A 473 18.22 21.75 35.41
CA ASP A 473 19.48 22.22 34.86
C ASP A 473 20.60 21.17 34.88
N ALA A 474 20.66 20.33 35.94
CA ALA A 474 21.65 19.25 36.01
C ALA A 474 21.48 18.24 34.88
N LYS A 475 20.24 17.77 34.62
CA LYS A 475 19.94 16.84 33.52
C LYS A 475 20.15 17.48 32.14
N LEU A 476 19.87 18.78 32.01
CA LEU A 476 20.11 19.52 30.78
C LEU A 476 21.61 19.57 30.44
N ALA A 477 22.47 19.76 31.44
CA ALA A 477 23.92 19.79 31.27
C ALA A 477 24.47 18.42 30.81
N GLU A 478 23.87 17.30 31.24
CA GLU A 478 24.28 15.95 30.80
C GLU A 478 23.97 15.66 29.32
N LEU A 479 23.05 16.40 28.71
CA LEU A 479 22.68 16.24 27.31
C LEU A 479 23.45 17.16 26.33
N ASN A 480 24.20 18.11 26.83
CA ASN A 480 25.02 19.00 26.03
C ASN A 480 26.41 18.41 25.78
#